data_537aa4ccb151e11728d667a561c6e662
#
_entry.id   537aa4ccb151e11728d667a561c6e662
#
_cell.length_a   1.000
_cell.length_b   1.000
_cell.length_c   1.000
_cell.angle_alpha   90.00
_cell.angle_beta   90.00
_cell.angle_gamma   90.00
#
_symmetry.space_group_name_H-M   'P 1'
#
loop_
_entity.id
_entity.type
_entity.pdbx_description
1 polymer ?
#
loop_
_entity_poly.entity_id
_entity_poly.type
_entity_poly.pdbx_seq_one_letter_code
_entity_poly.pdbx_strand_id
1 'polypeptide(L)'
;GTNMTPQEGRLNMNAWATLEGMVRKWASQFDTLYVVTGADIEGSTETTGDNAGKRVTIPVGYFKALLGYKKSKTIADTKDNDGFAAIAFYFEHREYEDSGTAVMKQAMSVDALEKKLGYDFFPNLEQATSASTAAAVEASVSSWWK
;
A
#
# COMPACT_ATOMS: atom_id res chain seq x y z
N GLY A 1 -14.31 -1.43 -5.48
CA GLY A 1 -14.17 -2.85 -5.49
C GLY A 1 -12.95 -3.30 -4.73
N THR A 2 -12.88 -4.53 -4.51
CA THR A 2 -11.78 -5.13 -3.77
C THR A 2 -10.87 -5.88 -4.72
N ASN A 3 -9.58 -5.79 -4.48
CA ASN A 3 -8.58 -6.53 -5.22
C ASN A 3 -8.13 -7.78 -4.46
N MET A 4 -8.83 -8.12 -3.40
CA MET A 4 -8.52 -9.30 -2.64
C MET A 4 -8.93 -10.55 -3.39
N THR A 5 -8.05 -11.54 -3.39
CA THR A 5 -8.39 -12.85 -3.94
C THR A 5 -9.41 -13.53 -3.03
N PRO A 6 -10.30 -14.37 -3.58
CA PRO A 6 -11.21 -15.15 -2.75
C PRO A 6 -10.41 -16.26 -2.04
N GLN A 7 -9.92 -15.96 -0.89
CA GLN A 7 -9.33 -16.97 -0.03
C GLN A 7 -10.32 -17.29 1.08
N GLU A 8 -9.99 -18.22 1.90
CA GLU A 8 -10.91 -18.78 2.88
C GLU A 8 -11.02 -17.91 4.13
N GLY A 9 -11.07 -16.60 3.96
CA GLY A 9 -11.29 -15.65 5.05
C GLY A 9 -10.12 -15.54 6.03
N ARG A 10 -8.93 -15.90 5.60
CA ARG A 10 -7.76 -15.86 6.46
C ARG A 10 -7.24 -14.47 6.71
N LEU A 11 -7.39 -13.56 5.75
CA LEU A 11 -7.06 -12.17 5.93
C LEU A 11 -8.20 -11.50 6.68
N ASN A 12 -7.87 -10.68 7.65
CA ASN A 12 -8.87 -9.91 8.38
C ASN A 12 -9.49 -8.87 7.43
N MET A 13 -10.67 -9.19 6.92
CA MET A 13 -11.39 -8.33 5.98
C MET A 13 -11.73 -6.98 6.59
N ASN A 14 -11.97 -6.93 7.90
CA ASN A 14 -12.30 -5.68 8.58
C ASN A 14 -11.11 -4.72 8.62
N ALA A 15 -9.92 -5.22 8.91
CA ALA A 15 -8.72 -4.40 8.89
C ALA A 15 -8.42 -3.87 7.49
N TRP A 16 -8.58 -4.72 6.47
CA TRP A 16 -8.40 -4.31 5.09
C TRP A 16 -9.43 -3.26 4.69
N ALA A 17 -10.70 -3.45 5.07
CA ALA A 17 -11.76 -2.47 4.81
C ALA A 17 -11.48 -1.15 5.54
N THR A 18 -10.93 -1.20 6.75
CA THR A 18 -10.50 -0.01 7.48
C THR A 18 -9.43 0.75 6.71
N LEU A 19 -8.43 0.04 6.19
CA LEU A 19 -7.40 0.67 5.34
C LEU A 19 -8.03 1.31 4.10
N GLU A 20 -8.94 0.62 3.43
CA GLU A 20 -9.62 1.18 2.25
C GLU A 20 -10.39 2.45 2.59
N GLY A 21 -11.03 2.50 3.76
CA GLY A 21 -11.67 3.71 4.26
C GLY A 21 -10.71 4.85 4.50
N MET A 22 -9.54 4.55 5.06
CA MET A 22 -8.48 5.52 5.26
C MET A 22 -7.95 6.06 3.93
N VAL A 23 -7.80 5.20 2.94
CA VAL A 23 -7.38 5.58 1.58
C VAL A 23 -8.38 6.57 0.97
N ARG A 24 -9.67 6.31 1.11
CA ARG A 24 -10.70 7.24 0.62
C ARG A 24 -10.61 8.60 1.30
N LYS A 25 -10.35 8.61 2.60
CA LYS A 25 -10.18 9.86 3.35
C LYS A 25 -8.95 10.63 2.85
N TRP A 26 -7.83 9.96 2.67
CA TRP A 26 -6.62 10.59 2.15
C TRP A 26 -6.82 11.10 0.73
N ALA A 27 -7.53 10.34 -0.11
CA ALA A 27 -7.80 10.74 -1.49
C ALA A 27 -8.54 12.08 -1.55
N SER A 28 -9.38 12.39 -0.56
CA SER A 28 -10.07 13.67 -0.48
C SER A 28 -9.14 14.83 -0.11
N GLN A 29 -7.97 14.54 0.45
CA GLN A 29 -7.01 15.57 0.88
C GLN A 29 -6.01 15.93 -0.22
N PHE A 30 -5.73 15.01 -1.13
CA PHE A 30 -4.81 15.22 -2.24
C PHE A 30 -5.56 15.60 -3.51
N ASP A 31 -4.88 16.22 -4.45
CA ASP A 31 -5.44 16.43 -5.79
C ASP A 31 -5.51 15.12 -6.55
N THR A 32 -4.50 14.27 -6.34
CA THR A 32 -4.44 12.94 -6.94
C THR A 32 -3.86 11.98 -5.92
N LEU A 33 -4.41 10.79 -5.83
CA LEU A 33 -3.83 9.71 -5.04
C LEU A 33 -3.69 8.47 -5.92
N TYR A 34 -2.45 8.07 -6.16
CA TYR A 34 -2.15 6.85 -6.91
C TYR A 34 -2.08 5.69 -5.92
N VAL A 35 -2.78 4.61 -6.23
CA VAL A 35 -2.83 3.43 -5.36
C VAL A 35 -2.50 2.20 -6.15
N VAL A 36 -1.50 1.46 -5.71
CA VAL A 36 -1.17 0.14 -6.24
C VAL A 36 -1.55 -0.88 -5.18
N THR A 37 -2.41 -1.81 -5.54
CA THR A 37 -2.87 -2.86 -4.64
C THR A 37 -2.54 -4.22 -5.23
N GLY A 38 -2.09 -5.13 -4.41
CA GLY A 38 -1.78 -6.46 -4.89
C GLY A 38 -1.66 -7.49 -3.80
N ALA A 39 -1.38 -8.72 -4.22
CA ALA A 39 -1.14 -9.85 -3.35
C ALA A 39 0.29 -10.34 -3.53
N ASP A 40 0.91 -10.70 -2.42
CA ASP A 40 2.25 -11.28 -2.41
C ASP A 40 2.11 -12.80 -2.39
N ILE A 41 2.43 -13.42 -3.51
CA ILE A 41 2.36 -14.89 -3.65
C ILE A 41 3.75 -15.53 -3.67
N GLU A 42 4.80 -14.73 -3.70
CA GLU A 42 6.16 -15.23 -3.72
C GLU A 42 6.48 -15.93 -2.41
N GLY A 43 7.03 -17.14 -2.51
CA GLY A 43 7.33 -17.93 -1.34
C GLY A 43 6.14 -18.67 -0.74
N SER A 44 4.94 -18.48 -1.29
CA SER A 44 3.77 -19.22 -0.82
C SER A 44 3.86 -20.70 -1.23
N THR A 45 3.67 -21.59 -0.26
CA THR A 45 3.59 -23.01 -0.50
C THR A 45 2.16 -23.54 -0.35
N GLU A 46 1.25 -22.70 0.09
CA GLU A 46 -0.14 -23.08 0.33
C GLU A 46 -0.98 -22.89 -0.92
N THR A 47 -1.86 -23.83 -1.17
CA THR A 47 -2.79 -23.76 -2.29
C THR A 47 -4.16 -24.23 -1.85
N THR A 48 -5.19 -23.83 -2.59
CA THR A 48 -6.53 -24.35 -2.44
C THR A 48 -7.01 -24.88 -3.78
N GLY A 49 -7.77 -25.96 -3.76
CA GLY A 49 -8.35 -26.52 -4.96
C GLY A 49 -9.68 -25.87 -5.29
N ASP A 50 -10.02 -25.82 -6.56
CA ASP A 50 -11.34 -25.40 -7.03
C ASP A 50 -12.16 -26.62 -7.45
N ASN A 51 -13.40 -26.39 -7.89
CA ASN A 51 -14.31 -27.47 -8.30
C ASN A 51 -13.87 -28.18 -9.58
N ALA A 52 -12.96 -27.60 -10.33
CA ALA A 52 -12.42 -28.20 -11.55
C ALA A 52 -11.09 -28.91 -11.28
N GLY A 53 -10.68 -29.02 -10.03
CA GLY A 53 -9.41 -29.65 -9.66
C GLY A 53 -8.19 -28.75 -9.83
N LYS A 54 -8.37 -27.51 -10.21
CA LYS A 54 -7.30 -26.54 -10.30
C LYS A 54 -6.89 -26.09 -8.90
N ARG A 55 -5.65 -25.67 -8.77
CA ARG A 55 -5.16 -25.12 -7.51
C ARG A 55 -4.93 -23.65 -7.64
N VAL A 56 -5.34 -22.90 -6.61
CA VAL A 56 -5.11 -21.45 -6.51
C VAL A 56 -4.10 -21.23 -5.40
N THR A 57 -3.02 -20.51 -5.72
CA THR A 57 -2.00 -20.17 -4.73
C THR A 57 -2.58 -19.20 -3.71
N ILE A 58 -2.44 -19.52 -2.44
CA ILE A 58 -2.87 -18.66 -1.35
C ILE A 58 -1.75 -17.65 -1.09
N PRO A 59 -2.02 -16.33 -1.21
CA PRO A 59 -0.99 -15.32 -0.99
C PRO A 59 -0.44 -15.36 0.43
N VAL A 60 0.84 -15.05 0.58
CA VAL A 60 1.45 -14.90 1.90
C VAL A 60 1.14 -13.54 2.51
N GLY A 61 0.69 -12.59 1.70
CA GLY A 61 0.33 -11.26 2.17
C GLY A 61 -0.37 -10.44 1.11
N TYR A 62 -0.80 -9.26 1.52
CA TYR A 62 -1.47 -8.27 0.67
C TYR A 62 -0.86 -6.91 0.95
N PHE A 63 -0.82 -6.06 -0.07
CA PHE A 63 -0.16 -4.76 0.06
C PHE A 63 -0.90 -3.65 -0.66
N LYS A 64 -0.64 -2.43 -0.21
CA LYS A 64 -0.99 -1.20 -0.92
C LYS A 64 0.22 -0.28 -0.89
N ALA A 65 0.50 0.37 -2.01
CA ALA A 65 1.46 1.45 -2.09
C ALA A 65 0.73 2.69 -2.58
N LEU A 66 0.88 3.80 -1.87
CA LEU A 66 0.15 5.04 -2.13
C LEU A 66 1.14 6.17 -2.42
N LEU A 67 0.80 6.97 -3.43
CA LEU A 67 1.53 8.19 -3.75
C LEU A 67 0.52 9.31 -3.92
N GLY A 68 0.53 10.28 -3.01
CA GLY A 68 -0.35 11.44 -3.05
C GLY A 68 0.33 12.65 -3.65
N TYR A 69 -0.42 13.44 -4.40
CA TYR A 69 0.04 14.70 -4.98
C TYR A 69 -0.88 15.83 -4.56
N LYS A 70 -0.28 16.91 -4.07
CA LYS A 70 -0.99 18.14 -3.70
C LYS A 70 -0.31 19.34 -4.33
N LYS A 71 -0.92 19.89 -5.39
CA LYS A 71 -0.36 21.01 -6.15
C LYS A 71 -0.10 22.22 -5.27
N SER A 72 -1.01 22.52 -4.33
CA SER A 72 -0.87 23.67 -3.44
C SER A 72 0.21 23.50 -2.38
N LYS A 73 0.72 22.26 -2.19
CA LYS A 73 1.76 21.95 -1.19
C LYS A 73 1.35 22.36 0.24
N THR A 74 0.04 22.28 0.52
CA THR A 74 -0.51 22.66 1.84
C THR A 74 -0.38 21.57 2.89
N ILE A 75 -0.13 20.33 2.44
CA ILE A 75 0.18 19.23 3.35
C ILE A 75 1.67 19.30 3.64
N ALA A 76 2.04 19.31 4.91
CA ALA A 76 3.38 19.63 5.36
C ALA A 76 4.49 18.89 4.61
N ASP A 77 4.30 17.58 4.37
CA ASP A 77 5.33 16.77 3.73
C ASP A 77 5.47 17.04 2.24
N THR A 78 4.39 17.48 1.59
CA THR A 78 4.44 17.75 0.16
C THR A 78 5.20 19.02 -0.13
N LYS A 79 5.35 19.89 0.87
CA LYS A 79 6.01 21.19 0.72
C LYS A 79 7.45 21.04 0.21
N ASP A 80 8.18 20.09 0.77
CA ASP A 80 9.59 19.92 0.43
C ASP A 80 9.83 18.81 -0.60
N ASN A 81 8.76 18.15 -1.07
CA ASN A 81 8.82 17.01 -1.97
C ASN A 81 8.03 17.23 -3.27
N ASP A 82 8.03 18.46 -3.78
CA ASP A 82 7.37 18.83 -5.03
C ASP A 82 5.88 18.47 -5.10
N GLY A 83 5.23 18.44 -3.94
CA GLY A 83 3.82 18.14 -3.84
C GLY A 83 3.50 16.67 -3.56
N PHE A 84 4.50 15.82 -3.41
CA PHE A 84 4.30 14.38 -3.24
C PHE A 84 4.52 13.89 -1.82
N ALA A 85 3.77 12.86 -1.44
CA ALA A 85 3.97 12.10 -0.21
C ALA A 85 3.59 10.65 -0.46
N ALA A 86 4.30 9.72 0.16
CA ALA A 86 4.08 8.29 -0.09
C ALA A 86 3.98 7.50 1.21
N ILE A 87 3.26 6.39 1.16
CA ILE A 87 3.14 5.44 2.26
C ILE A 87 2.83 4.07 1.66
N ALA A 88 3.22 3.02 2.36
CA ALA A 88 2.90 1.67 1.95
C ALA A 88 2.41 0.85 3.14
N PHE A 89 1.68 -0.20 2.84
CA PHE A 89 1.14 -1.12 3.84
C PHE A 89 1.35 -2.55 3.36
N TYR A 90 1.69 -3.43 4.30
CA TYR A 90 1.77 -4.85 4.04
C TYR A 90 1.09 -5.61 5.16
N PHE A 91 0.13 -6.46 4.78
CA PHE A 91 -0.58 -7.33 5.71
C PHE A 91 -0.22 -8.76 5.41
N GLU A 92 0.37 -9.46 6.38
CA GLU A 92 0.55 -10.89 6.28
C GLU A 92 -0.81 -11.58 6.23
N HIS A 93 -0.85 -12.79 5.71
CA HIS A 93 -2.09 -13.56 5.64
C HIS A 93 -2.44 -14.11 7.03
N ARG A 94 -2.86 -13.22 7.90
CA ARG A 94 -3.29 -13.51 9.28
C ARG A 94 -4.30 -12.45 9.72
N GLU A 95 -4.90 -12.67 10.88
CA GLU A 95 -5.83 -11.71 11.44
C GLU A 95 -5.12 -10.50 12.04
N TYR A 96 -5.76 -9.35 11.94
CA TYR A 96 -5.33 -8.10 12.53
C TYR A 96 -6.50 -7.47 13.27
N GLU A 97 -6.20 -6.68 14.29
CA GLU A 97 -7.19 -5.89 14.97
C GLU A 97 -7.82 -4.88 14.00
N ASP A 98 -9.15 -4.73 14.07
CA ASP A 98 -9.89 -3.81 13.21
C ASP A 98 -9.88 -2.40 13.80
N SER A 99 -8.78 -1.70 13.64
CA SER A 99 -8.66 -0.31 14.08
C SER A 99 -7.66 0.43 13.21
N GLY A 100 -7.84 1.75 13.11
CA GLY A 100 -6.88 2.59 12.42
C GLY A 100 -5.48 2.49 13.01
N THR A 101 -5.37 2.38 14.33
CA THR A 101 -4.09 2.22 15.01
C THR A 101 -3.39 0.94 14.59
N ALA A 102 -4.12 -0.18 14.56
CA ALA A 102 -3.55 -1.46 14.14
C ALA A 102 -3.14 -1.44 12.68
N VAL A 103 -3.95 -0.81 11.82
CA VAL A 103 -3.62 -0.62 10.40
C VAL A 103 -2.34 0.19 10.26
N MET A 104 -2.19 1.28 10.98
CA MET A 104 -1.00 2.13 10.87
C MET A 104 0.27 1.45 11.38
N LYS A 105 0.17 0.45 12.23
CA LYS A 105 1.33 -0.35 12.62
C LYS A 105 1.92 -1.14 11.46
N GLN A 106 1.15 -1.36 10.40
CA GLN A 106 1.61 -2.04 9.20
C GLN A 106 2.16 -1.09 8.15
N ALA A 107 2.22 0.20 8.45
CA ALA A 107 2.77 1.20 7.53
C ALA A 107 4.28 1.06 7.40
N MET A 108 4.77 1.29 6.20
CA MET A 108 6.20 1.29 5.89
C MET A 108 6.45 2.27 4.76
N SER A 109 7.72 2.58 4.52
CA SER A 109 8.06 3.39 3.36
C SER A 109 7.83 2.59 2.08
N VAL A 110 7.58 3.29 0.97
CA VAL A 110 7.46 2.63 -0.33
C VAL A 110 8.74 1.88 -0.66
N ASP A 111 9.92 2.46 -0.36
CA ASP A 111 11.21 1.78 -0.54
C ASP A 111 11.27 0.44 0.20
N ALA A 112 10.80 0.39 1.43
CA ALA A 112 10.82 -0.85 2.20
C ALA A 112 9.93 -1.92 1.56
N LEU A 113 8.76 -1.52 1.07
CA LEU A 113 7.87 -2.45 0.38
C LEU A 113 8.47 -2.90 -0.94
N GLU A 114 9.10 -2.00 -1.69
CA GLU A 114 9.77 -2.32 -2.95
C GLU A 114 10.89 -3.35 -2.74
N LYS A 115 11.67 -3.19 -1.69
CA LYS A 115 12.73 -4.15 -1.36
C LYS A 115 12.16 -5.50 -0.98
N LYS A 116 11.05 -5.50 -0.24
CA LYS A 116 10.39 -6.73 0.18
C LYS A 116 9.85 -7.53 -1.00
N LEU A 117 9.29 -6.84 -1.99
CA LEU A 117 8.57 -7.47 -3.09
C LEU A 117 9.38 -7.55 -4.39
N GLY A 118 10.42 -6.73 -4.53
CA GLY A 118 11.19 -6.66 -5.77
C GLY A 118 10.52 -5.85 -6.87
N TYR A 119 9.61 -4.93 -6.53
CA TYR A 119 8.89 -4.08 -7.48
C TYR A 119 9.33 -2.63 -7.38
N ASP A 120 9.11 -1.89 -8.46
CA ASP A 120 9.20 -0.43 -8.48
C ASP A 120 7.77 0.08 -8.74
N PHE A 121 7.12 0.59 -7.70
CA PHE A 121 5.71 0.98 -7.77
C PHE A 121 5.46 2.28 -8.52
N PHE A 122 6.41 3.21 -8.45
CA PHE A 122 6.23 4.55 -9.03
C PHE A 122 7.43 4.92 -9.89
N PRO A 123 7.66 4.20 -11.00
CA PRO A 123 8.87 4.36 -11.80
C PRO A 123 8.96 5.74 -12.48
N ASN A 124 7.85 6.45 -12.63
CA ASN A 124 7.83 7.76 -13.28
C ASN A 124 8.00 8.92 -12.31
N LEU A 125 8.09 8.67 -11.01
CA LEU A 125 8.20 9.73 -10.00
C LEU A 125 9.47 10.55 -10.19
N GLU A 126 10.58 9.91 -10.50
CA GLU A 126 11.85 10.60 -10.74
C GLU A 126 11.75 11.57 -11.91
N GLN A 127 11.03 11.20 -12.97
CA GLN A 127 10.83 12.07 -14.14
C GLN A 127 9.93 13.26 -13.79
N ALA A 128 8.97 13.05 -12.90
CA ALA A 128 8.04 14.10 -12.47
C ALA A 128 8.68 15.07 -11.48
N THR A 129 9.75 14.68 -10.81
CA THR A 129 10.43 15.46 -9.78
C THR A 129 11.92 15.55 -10.08
N SER A 130 12.72 14.78 -9.37
CA SER A 130 14.14 14.61 -9.56
C SER A 130 14.55 13.32 -8.87
N ALA A 131 15.75 12.82 -9.15
CA ALA A 131 16.23 11.60 -8.50
C ALA A 131 16.26 11.75 -6.97
N SER A 132 16.72 12.90 -6.47
CA SER A 132 16.80 13.13 -5.04
C SER A 132 15.44 13.27 -4.37
N THR A 133 14.50 13.97 -5.01
CA THR A 133 13.14 14.13 -4.48
C THR A 133 12.39 12.80 -4.50
N ALA A 134 12.46 12.06 -5.59
CA ALA A 134 11.83 10.74 -5.67
C ALA A 134 12.36 9.80 -4.60
N ALA A 135 13.68 9.78 -4.40
CA ALA A 135 14.29 8.95 -3.36
C ALA A 135 13.79 9.35 -1.96
N ALA A 136 13.71 10.65 -1.69
CA ALA A 136 13.23 11.14 -0.40
C ALA A 136 11.75 10.78 -0.15
N VAL A 137 10.92 10.93 -1.17
CA VAL A 137 9.48 10.60 -1.08
C VAL A 137 9.31 9.12 -0.76
N GLU A 138 10.00 8.24 -1.48
CA GLU A 138 9.84 6.80 -1.32
C GLU A 138 10.50 6.24 -0.08
N ALA A 139 11.48 6.96 0.49
CA ALA A 139 12.25 6.49 1.64
C ALA A 139 11.62 6.80 2.99
N SER A 140 10.55 7.56 3.04
CA SER A 140 9.99 8.04 4.30
C SER A 140 8.48 7.83 4.41
N VAL A 141 8.01 7.72 5.65
CA VAL A 141 6.60 7.75 5.99
C VAL A 141 6.39 8.93 6.92
N SER A 142 5.61 9.87 6.46
CA SER A 142 5.35 11.07 7.21
C SER A 142 4.36 10.86 8.34
N SER A 143 4.49 11.68 9.37
CA SER A 143 3.50 11.71 10.45
C SER A 143 2.13 12.20 9.97
N TRP A 144 2.07 12.90 8.85
CA TRP A 144 0.79 13.38 8.31
C TRP A 144 -0.20 12.25 8.01
N TRP A 145 0.30 11.12 7.52
CA TRP A 145 -0.55 9.98 7.23
C TRP A 145 -1.25 9.42 8.48
N LYS A 146 -0.65 9.62 9.62
CA LYS A 146 -1.17 9.15 10.90
C LYS A 146 -2.21 10.12 11.46
#